data_b37b59fb5fa759e88e863e6e5033e9ad
#
_entry.id   b37b59fb5fa759e88e863e6e5033e9ad
#
_cell.length_a   1.000
_cell.length_b   1.000
_cell.length_c   1.000
_cell.angle_alpha   90.00
_cell.angle_beta   90.00
_cell.angle_gamma   90.00
#
_symmetry.space_group_name_H-M   'P 1'
#
loop_
_entity.id
_entity.type
_entity.pdbx_description
1 polymer ?
#
loop_
_entity_poly.entity_id
_entity_poly.type
_entity_poly.pdbx_seq_one_letter_code
_entity_poly.pdbx_strand_id
1 'polypeptide(L)'
;DRGTHRRLHPSRLLMTRTGADYIKNVQDGRSIYLDGQLIENAAEHPAFRNALATVARLYDFQAASENADLMTIPSPTSGERVNRCWQLPHSYEDLVQRREAITAWAELTFGFMGRSPDHVASSLSGMAMGIDVFQRHGEDRAKALMDYFTYVRDNDLFVTYVIANPRADHSKDVSQQEDETLVAAICDEDSQGITINGAKMLGTSAVIADELLVTTGAPLKPGEEMYAFSAAMPMATKGLKILPRKSYEASAVSQFDNPLSSHLDENDAIILFDNVKVPWDRVFVHKDTEICRAQFTDTPAHMYQNYQAQIRMMVKMRFLLGLARKIAETNGILSIPEVAGTLGYLA
;
A
#
# COMPACT_ATOMS: atom_id res chain seq x y z
N ASP A 1 20.34 -24.05 11.30
CA ASP A 1 20.37 -23.83 9.85
C ASP A 1 20.22 -22.33 9.65
N ARG A 2 21.28 -21.71 9.14
CA ARG A 2 21.41 -20.26 9.06
C ARG A 2 20.56 -19.77 7.88
N GLY A 3 19.55 -18.96 8.19
CA GLY A 3 18.72 -18.28 7.20
C GLY A 3 19.59 -17.55 6.19
N THR A 4 19.50 -17.95 4.94
CA THR A 4 20.19 -17.34 3.82
C THR A 4 19.56 -15.98 3.52
N HIS A 5 20.14 -14.91 4.09
CA HIS A 5 20.00 -13.59 3.49
C HIS A 5 20.52 -13.70 2.05
N ARG A 6 19.62 -13.72 1.09
CA ARG A 6 19.95 -13.66 -0.33
C ARG A 6 20.67 -12.35 -0.59
N ARG A 7 22.00 -12.36 -0.60
CA ARG A 7 22.81 -11.26 -1.12
C ARG A 7 22.47 -11.14 -2.61
N LEU A 8 21.87 -10.04 -2.98
CA LEU A 8 21.69 -9.70 -4.39
C LEU A 8 23.04 -9.61 -5.07
N HIS A 9 23.14 -10.19 -6.26
CA HIS A 9 24.36 -10.31 -7.06
C HIS A 9 24.94 -8.91 -7.41
N PRO A 10 26.26 -8.69 -7.37
CA PRO A 10 26.90 -7.37 -7.60
C PRO A 10 26.75 -6.79 -9.01
N SER A 11 26.12 -7.47 -9.96
CA SER A 11 25.99 -7.04 -11.36
C SER A 11 24.66 -6.35 -11.70
N ARG A 12 23.80 -6.02 -10.71
CA ARG A 12 22.51 -5.31 -10.90
C ARG A 12 22.55 -3.82 -10.57
N LEU A 13 23.72 -3.28 -10.46
CA LEU A 13 24.06 -1.92 -10.06
C LEU A 13 23.77 -0.93 -11.21
N LEU A 14 22.54 -0.54 -11.49
CA LEU A 14 22.21 0.69 -12.25
C LEU A 14 20.75 0.81 -12.74
N MET A 15 19.85 -0.12 -12.42
CA MET A 15 18.49 -0.06 -12.97
C MET A 15 17.43 -0.05 -11.88
N THR A 16 16.56 0.95 -11.91
CA THR A 16 15.29 1.00 -11.17
C THR A 16 14.47 -0.28 -11.45
N ARG A 17 13.71 -0.75 -10.47
CA ARG A 17 12.85 -1.93 -10.59
C ARG A 17 11.93 -1.82 -11.82
N THR A 18 11.88 -2.87 -12.62
CA THR A 18 11.01 -2.99 -13.81
C THR A 18 9.71 -3.72 -13.50
N GLY A 19 8.73 -3.64 -14.40
CA GLY A 19 7.50 -4.44 -14.33
C GLY A 19 7.78 -5.95 -14.34
N ALA A 20 8.78 -6.40 -15.10
CA ALA A 20 9.18 -7.80 -15.10
C ALA A 20 9.76 -8.26 -13.75
N ASP A 21 10.56 -7.41 -13.08
CA ASP A 21 11.05 -7.68 -11.74
C ASP A 21 9.91 -7.74 -10.73
N TYR A 22 8.94 -6.84 -10.83
CA TYR A 22 7.75 -6.83 -9.99
C TYR A 22 6.93 -8.12 -10.15
N ILE A 23 6.57 -8.52 -11.38
CA ILE A 23 5.80 -9.74 -11.65
C ILE A 23 6.54 -10.97 -11.12
N LYS A 24 7.85 -11.03 -11.26
CA LYS A 24 8.66 -12.12 -10.71
C LYS A 24 8.61 -12.17 -9.18
N ASN A 25 8.62 -11.02 -8.52
CA ASN A 25 8.62 -10.96 -7.06
C ASN A 25 7.29 -11.37 -6.44
N VAL A 26 6.15 -11.05 -7.07
CA VAL A 26 4.83 -11.44 -6.56
C VAL A 26 4.50 -12.92 -6.73
N GLN A 27 5.31 -13.66 -7.49
CA GLN A 27 5.26 -15.13 -7.58
C GLN A 27 6.05 -15.78 -6.45
N ASP A 28 5.72 -15.44 -5.21
CA ASP A 28 6.46 -15.76 -3.99
C ASP A 28 5.86 -16.91 -3.16
N GLY A 29 4.76 -17.51 -3.64
CA GLY A 29 4.07 -18.60 -2.94
C GLY A 29 3.12 -18.13 -1.83
N ARG A 30 2.69 -16.87 -1.86
CA ARG A 30 1.68 -16.32 -0.93
C ARG A 30 0.38 -17.12 -0.95
N SER A 31 -0.30 -17.22 0.19
CA SER A 31 -1.53 -18.00 0.33
C SER A 31 -2.77 -17.14 0.03
N ILE A 32 -3.27 -17.20 -1.20
CA ILE A 32 -4.47 -16.49 -1.65
C ILE A 32 -5.62 -17.49 -1.78
N TYR A 33 -6.76 -17.21 -1.13
CA TYR A 33 -7.96 -18.05 -1.21
C TYR A 33 -9.11 -17.25 -1.82
N LEU A 34 -9.51 -17.59 -3.04
CA LEU A 34 -10.66 -17.01 -3.73
C LEU A 34 -11.75 -18.07 -3.87
N ASP A 35 -12.96 -17.78 -3.39
CA ASP A 35 -14.10 -18.70 -3.40
C ASP A 35 -13.76 -20.09 -2.78
N GLY A 36 -12.93 -20.08 -1.72
CA GLY A 36 -12.49 -21.29 -1.02
C GLY A 36 -11.37 -22.07 -1.70
N GLN A 37 -10.87 -21.61 -2.84
CA GLN A 37 -9.79 -22.28 -3.59
C GLN A 37 -8.46 -21.53 -3.42
N LEU A 38 -7.38 -22.27 -3.20
CA LEU A 38 -6.03 -21.74 -3.19
C LEU A 38 -5.61 -21.35 -4.61
N ILE A 39 -5.16 -20.12 -4.78
CA ILE A 39 -4.63 -19.59 -6.03
C ILE A 39 -3.10 -19.75 -6.02
N GLU A 40 -2.60 -20.59 -6.91
CA GLU A 40 -1.16 -20.89 -6.99
C GLU A 40 -0.35 -19.75 -7.62
N ASN A 41 -0.91 -19.08 -8.64
CA ASN A 41 -0.25 -17.99 -9.37
C ASN A 41 -1.22 -16.85 -9.68
N ALA A 42 -1.16 -15.78 -8.89
CA ALA A 42 -2.00 -14.61 -9.08
C ALA A 42 -1.72 -13.89 -10.42
N ALA A 43 -0.47 -13.93 -10.92
CA ALA A 43 -0.08 -13.23 -12.13
C ALA A 43 -0.71 -13.85 -13.42
N GLU A 44 -1.12 -15.11 -13.36
CA GLU A 44 -1.80 -15.79 -14.45
C GLU A 44 -3.30 -15.93 -14.23
N HIS A 45 -3.75 -15.74 -12.99
CA HIS A 45 -5.15 -15.97 -12.63
C HIS A 45 -6.07 -14.86 -13.20
N PRO A 46 -7.22 -15.21 -13.83
CA PRO A 46 -8.14 -14.25 -14.44
C PRO A 46 -8.67 -13.16 -13.51
N ALA A 47 -8.64 -13.39 -12.20
CA ALA A 47 -9.11 -12.43 -11.21
C ALA A 47 -8.10 -11.30 -10.89
N PHE A 48 -6.81 -11.43 -11.28
CA PHE A 48 -5.76 -10.52 -10.79
C PHE A 48 -4.72 -10.15 -11.85
N ARG A 49 -4.63 -10.88 -12.95
CA ARG A 49 -3.56 -10.72 -13.95
C ARG A 49 -3.50 -9.32 -14.58
N ASN A 50 -4.66 -8.69 -14.84
CA ASN A 50 -4.69 -7.36 -15.46
C ASN A 50 -4.34 -6.26 -14.45
N ALA A 51 -4.77 -6.40 -13.19
CA ALA A 51 -4.36 -5.51 -12.11
C ALA A 51 -2.84 -5.57 -11.89
N LEU A 52 -2.26 -6.79 -11.86
CA LEU A 52 -0.81 -7.00 -11.80
C LEU A 52 -0.10 -6.41 -13.01
N ALA A 53 -0.62 -6.60 -14.22
CA ALA A 53 -0.07 -5.99 -15.44
C ALA A 53 -0.14 -4.46 -15.40
N THR A 54 -1.16 -3.89 -14.79
CA THR A 54 -1.27 -2.44 -14.60
C THR A 54 -0.19 -1.92 -13.66
N VAL A 55 0.06 -2.58 -12.53
CA VAL A 55 1.16 -2.20 -11.62
C VAL A 55 2.53 -2.40 -12.30
N ALA A 56 2.70 -3.49 -13.07
CA ALA A 56 3.92 -3.70 -13.84
C ALA A 56 4.20 -2.53 -14.80
N ARG A 57 3.18 -1.99 -15.48
CA ARG A 57 3.32 -0.79 -16.33
C ARG A 57 3.75 0.46 -15.56
N LEU A 58 3.33 0.61 -14.27
CA LEU A 58 3.82 1.71 -13.45
C LEU A 58 5.34 1.60 -13.23
N TYR A 59 5.83 0.40 -12.94
CA TYR A 59 7.26 0.14 -12.77
C TYR A 59 8.04 0.27 -14.09
N ASP A 60 7.49 -0.18 -15.22
CA ASP A 60 8.12 0.02 -16.53
C ASP A 60 8.21 1.49 -16.91
N PHE A 61 7.17 2.29 -16.59
CA PHE A 61 7.18 3.73 -16.82
C PHE A 61 8.30 4.43 -16.04
N GLN A 62 8.50 4.09 -14.76
CA GLN A 62 9.58 4.68 -13.96
C GLN A 62 10.97 4.21 -14.42
N ALA A 63 11.08 2.98 -14.92
CA ALA A 63 12.36 2.41 -15.39
C ALA A 63 12.77 2.91 -16.77
N ALA A 64 11.85 3.52 -17.52
CA ALA A 64 12.14 4.11 -18.81
C ALA A 64 13.12 5.30 -18.67
N SER A 65 14.17 5.32 -19.51
CA SER A 65 15.24 6.31 -19.42
C SER A 65 14.76 7.75 -19.52
N GLU A 66 13.73 8.01 -20.33
CA GLU A 66 13.10 9.31 -20.51
C GLU A 66 12.36 9.82 -19.27
N ASN A 67 11.95 8.92 -18.38
CA ASN A 67 11.22 9.24 -17.16
C ASN A 67 12.12 9.23 -15.90
N ALA A 68 13.38 8.83 -16.03
CA ALA A 68 14.27 8.61 -14.90
C ALA A 68 14.41 9.85 -14.00
N ASP A 69 14.58 11.03 -14.58
CA ASP A 69 14.75 12.27 -13.81
C ASP A 69 13.46 12.73 -13.12
N LEU A 70 12.30 12.44 -13.73
CA LEU A 70 11.00 12.70 -13.12
C LEU A 70 10.73 11.73 -11.98
N MET A 71 10.89 10.43 -12.24
CA MET A 71 10.37 9.37 -11.39
C MET A 71 11.30 8.93 -10.28
N THR A 72 12.60 9.24 -10.39
CA THR A 72 13.58 8.66 -9.46
C THR A 72 14.51 9.70 -8.83
N ILE A 73 15.10 9.32 -7.70
CA ILE A 73 16.13 10.05 -6.97
C ILE A 73 17.27 9.08 -6.62
N PRO A 74 18.50 9.57 -6.36
CA PRO A 74 19.53 8.73 -5.75
C PRO A 74 19.12 8.41 -4.30
N SER A 75 19.23 7.13 -3.92
CA SER A 75 19.09 6.73 -2.52
C SER A 75 20.22 7.30 -1.68
N PRO A 76 19.91 7.91 -0.50
CA PRO A 76 20.96 8.44 0.38
C PRO A 76 21.83 7.35 1.03
N THR A 77 21.44 6.08 0.97
CA THR A 77 22.18 4.95 1.54
C THR A 77 22.98 4.17 0.51
N SER A 78 22.35 3.82 -0.63
CA SER A 78 23.00 3.00 -1.66
C SER A 78 23.58 3.81 -2.81
N GLY A 79 23.11 5.05 -3.02
CA GLY A 79 23.42 5.85 -4.21
C GLY A 79 22.67 5.40 -5.48
N GLU A 80 21.98 4.25 -5.43
CA GLU A 80 21.20 3.74 -6.54
C GLU A 80 19.92 4.57 -6.76
N ARG A 81 19.38 4.54 -7.98
CA ARG A 81 18.14 5.26 -8.27
C ARG A 81 16.93 4.48 -7.72
N VAL A 82 16.15 5.16 -6.88
CA VAL A 82 14.91 4.65 -6.27
C VAL A 82 13.74 5.56 -6.64
N ASN A 83 12.51 5.04 -6.54
CA ASN A 83 11.32 5.84 -6.85
C ASN A 83 11.25 7.11 -5.99
N ARG A 84 10.92 8.22 -6.64
CA ARG A 84 10.77 9.53 -5.96
C ARG A 84 9.63 9.55 -4.93
N CYS A 85 8.67 8.62 -4.98
CA CYS A 85 7.64 8.52 -3.95
C CYS A 85 8.18 8.28 -2.53
N TRP A 86 9.41 7.72 -2.42
CA TRP A 86 10.13 7.51 -1.17
C TRP A 86 10.92 8.72 -0.67
N GLN A 87 10.90 9.84 -1.42
CA GLN A 87 11.67 11.03 -1.07
C GLN A 87 11.22 11.64 0.24
N LEU A 88 12.17 11.86 1.14
CA LEU A 88 11.99 12.72 2.32
C LEU A 88 12.31 14.16 1.87
N PRO A 89 11.34 15.07 1.84
CA PRO A 89 11.55 16.40 1.30
C PRO A 89 12.34 17.27 2.28
N HIS A 90 13.31 18.02 1.78
CA HIS A 90 14.08 19.03 2.51
C HIS A 90 13.76 20.45 2.04
N SER A 91 12.99 20.58 0.95
CA SER A 91 12.62 21.87 0.36
C SER A 91 11.20 21.82 -0.23
N TYR A 92 10.66 23.00 -0.54
CA TYR A 92 9.40 23.10 -1.30
C TYR A 92 9.53 22.48 -2.69
N GLU A 93 10.69 22.64 -3.32
CA GLU A 93 10.96 22.06 -4.64
C GLU A 93 10.89 20.53 -4.62
N ASP A 94 11.41 19.88 -3.58
CA ASP A 94 11.28 18.43 -3.41
C ASP A 94 9.81 17.97 -3.38
N LEU A 95 8.94 18.75 -2.71
CA LEU A 95 7.50 18.46 -2.69
C LEU A 95 6.86 18.64 -4.06
N VAL A 96 7.27 19.67 -4.83
CA VAL A 96 6.79 19.91 -6.20
C VAL A 96 7.18 18.75 -7.10
N GLN A 97 8.47 18.39 -7.12
CA GLN A 97 8.98 17.29 -7.96
C GLN A 97 8.35 15.94 -7.59
N ARG A 98 8.16 15.68 -6.29
CA ARG A 98 7.45 14.48 -5.84
C ARG A 98 5.99 14.47 -6.31
N ARG A 99 5.30 15.61 -6.25
CA ARG A 99 3.92 15.75 -6.77
C ARG A 99 3.87 15.43 -8.27
N GLU A 100 4.81 15.93 -9.04
CA GLU A 100 4.88 15.68 -10.50
C GLU A 100 5.07 14.19 -10.79
N ALA A 101 5.96 13.50 -10.08
CA ALA A 101 6.16 12.07 -10.21
C ALA A 101 4.89 11.25 -9.86
N ILE A 102 4.23 11.57 -8.75
CA ILE A 102 2.97 10.91 -8.35
C ILE A 102 1.87 11.21 -9.36
N THR A 103 1.81 12.44 -9.91
CA THR A 103 0.83 12.82 -10.94
C THR A 103 1.04 11.98 -12.19
N ALA A 104 2.28 11.85 -12.67
CA ALA A 104 2.58 11.03 -13.85
C ALA A 104 2.15 9.56 -13.68
N TRP A 105 2.40 8.96 -12.52
CA TRP A 105 1.90 7.61 -12.21
C TRP A 105 0.36 7.55 -12.13
N ALA A 106 -0.27 8.57 -11.53
CA ALA A 106 -1.72 8.64 -11.42
C ALA A 106 -2.39 8.74 -12.79
N GLU A 107 -1.81 9.46 -13.75
CA GLU A 107 -2.32 9.62 -15.12
C GLU A 107 -2.39 8.29 -15.87
N LEU A 108 -1.45 7.36 -15.64
CA LEU A 108 -1.46 6.02 -16.24
C LEU A 108 -2.68 5.18 -15.83
N THR A 109 -3.31 5.55 -14.71
CA THR A 109 -4.50 4.86 -14.17
C THR A 109 -5.71 5.80 -14.07
N PHE A 110 -5.67 6.96 -14.71
CA PHE A 110 -6.74 7.98 -14.67
C PHE A 110 -7.11 8.39 -13.22
N GLY A 111 -6.16 8.30 -12.29
CA GLY A 111 -6.38 8.56 -10.86
C GLY A 111 -7.10 7.44 -10.10
N PHE A 112 -7.45 6.33 -10.76
CA PHE A 112 -7.89 5.09 -10.10
C PHE A 112 -6.69 4.34 -9.51
N MET A 113 -6.92 3.24 -8.80
CA MET A 113 -5.91 2.52 -8.01
C MET A 113 -5.26 3.44 -6.96
N GLY A 114 -6.07 3.93 -6.03
CA GLY A 114 -5.64 4.85 -4.97
C GLY A 114 -4.59 4.25 -4.01
N ARG A 115 -4.56 2.92 -3.91
CA ARG A 115 -3.60 2.14 -3.11
C ARG A 115 -2.47 1.54 -3.96
N SER A 116 -1.98 2.32 -4.93
CA SER A 116 -0.78 2.00 -5.71
C SER A 116 0.50 2.08 -4.86
N PRO A 117 1.68 1.68 -5.39
CA PRO A 117 2.91 1.60 -4.60
C PRO A 117 3.30 2.88 -3.84
N ASP A 118 2.94 4.06 -4.34
CA ASP A 118 3.21 5.36 -3.74
C ASP A 118 2.35 5.69 -2.50
N HIS A 119 1.28 4.92 -2.23
CA HIS A 119 0.35 5.22 -1.13
C HIS A 119 0.97 4.95 0.25
N VAL A 120 1.35 3.70 0.53
CA VAL A 120 1.97 3.34 1.82
C VAL A 120 3.42 3.83 1.88
N ALA A 121 4.11 3.95 0.75
CA ALA A 121 5.39 4.64 0.66
C ALA A 121 5.30 6.07 1.22
N SER A 122 4.22 6.81 0.93
CA SER A 122 3.98 8.13 1.51
C SER A 122 3.80 8.09 3.03
N SER A 123 3.04 7.11 3.53
CA SER A 123 2.84 6.94 4.98
C SER A 123 4.16 6.60 5.69
N LEU A 124 4.93 5.64 5.17
CA LEU A 124 6.23 5.24 5.72
C LEU A 124 7.26 6.38 5.65
N SER A 125 7.26 7.17 4.56
CA SER A 125 8.09 8.38 4.47
C SER A 125 7.72 9.38 5.57
N GLY A 126 6.43 9.57 5.84
CA GLY A 126 5.97 10.43 6.92
C GLY A 126 6.35 9.92 8.31
N MET A 127 6.29 8.60 8.54
CA MET A 127 6.78 7.99 9.79
C MET A 127 8.28 8.19 9.95
N ALA A 128 9.06 8.01 8.87
CA ALA A 128 10.52 8.23 8.88
C ALA A 128 10.88 9.68 9.17
N MET A 129 10.11 10.67 8.68
CA MET A 129 10.30 12.09 9.02
C MET A 129 9.97 12.41 10.49
N GLY A 130 9.06 11.66 11.11
CA GLY A 130 8.67 11.79 12.51
C GLY A 130 9.26 10.71 13.41
N ILE A 131 10.50 10.29 13.15
CA ILE A 131 11.15 9.16 13.84
C ILE A 131 11.28 9.36 15.36
N ASP A 132 11.31 10.59 15.84
CA ASP A 132 11.33 10.96 17.26
C ASP A 132 10.12 10.43 18.03
N VAL A 133 8.98 10.24 17.37
CA VAL A 133 7.79 9.59 17.96
C VAL A 133 8.11 8.14 18.35
N PHE A 134 8.79 7.41 17.47
CA PHE A 134 9.19 6.02 17.73
C PHE A 134 10.37 5.92 18.70
N GLN A 135 11.26 6.90 18.73
CA GLN A 135 12.35 6.98 19.73
C GLN A 135 11.79 7.10 21.14
N ARG A 136 10.68 7.82 21.34
CA ARG A 136 9.99 7.87 22.64
C ARG A 136 9.49 6.50 23.12
N HIS A 137 9.15 5.60 22.18
CA HIS A 137 8.76 4.23 22.47
C HIS A 137 9.98 3.32 22.75
N GLY A 138 11.10 3.55 22.06
CA GLY A 138 12.37 2.86 22.23
C GLY A 138 13.27 2.99 21.00
N GLU A 139 14.55 3.15 21.23
CA GLU A 139 15.55 3.28 20.15
C GLU A 139 15.56 2.07 19.22
N ASP A 140 15.34 0.86 19.75
CA ASP A 140 15.26 -0.36 18.94
C ASP A 140 14.04 -0.34 18.01
N ARG A 141 12.92 0.25 18.43
CA ARG A 141 11.70 0.38 17.62
C ARG A 141 11.88 1.40 16.51
N ALA A 142 12.50 2.54 16.85
CA ALA A 142 12.86 3.56 15.87
C ALA A 142 13.85 3.01 14.83
N LYS A 143 14.88 2.28 15.30
CA LYS A 143 15.84 1.63 14.41
C LYS A 143 15.16 0.61 13.48
N ALA A 144 14.29 -0.24 14.01
CA ALA A 144 13.54 -1.22 13.21
C ALA A 144 12.74 -0.55 12.10
N LEU A 145 12.04 0.57 12.40
CA LEU A 145 11.30 1.33 11.39
C LEU A 145 12.24 1.91 10.32
N MET A 146 13.36 2.52 10.70
CA MET A 146 14.28 3.14 9.74
C MET A 146 15.00 2.11 8.87
N ASP A 147 15.37 0.96 9.43
CA ASP A 147 15.95 -0.15 8.68
C ASP A 147 14.92 -0.70 7.67
N TYR A 148 13.67 -0.85 8.10
CA TYR A 148 12.58 -1.28 7.21
C TYR A 148 12.30 -0.24 6.11
N PHE A 149 12.20 1.04 6.45
CA PHE A 149 12.03 2.13 5.48
C PHE A 149 13.14 2.10 4.42
N THR A 150 14.40 1.96 4.87
CA THR A 150 15.55 1.86 3.98
C THR A 150 15.45 0.63 3.07
N TYR A 151 15.08 -0.52 3.62
CA TYR A 151 14.91 -1.76 2.89
C TYR A 151 13.84 -1.65 1.78
N VAL A 152 12.63 -1.17 2.11
CA VAL A 152 11.54 -1.08 1.12
C VAL A 152 11.81 -0.02 0.05
N ARG A 153 12.44 1.10 0.43
CA ARG A 153 12.85 2.15 -0.49
C ARG A 153 13.92 1.65 -1.46
N ASP A 154 14.99 1.06 -0.95
CA ASP A 154 16.15 0.68 -1.77
C ASP A 154 15.89 -0.55 -2.64
N ASN A 155 14.85 -1.32 -2.34
CA ASN A 155 14.35 -2.40 -3.19
C ASN A 155 13.10 -2.01 -3.99
N ASP A 156 12.62 -0.78 -3.84
CA ASP A 156 11.43 -0.22 -4.52
C ASP A 156 10.21 -1.14 -4.41
N LEU A 157 9.90 -1.56 -3.17
CA LEU A 157 8.85 -2.54 -2.92
C LEU A 157 7.47 -1.89 -2.87
N PHE A 158 6.48 -2.62 -3.36
CA PHE A 158 5.08 -2.28 -3.16
C PHE A 158 4.63 -2.71 -1.76
N VAL A 159 4.44 -1.75 -0.88
CA VAL A 159 3.90 -2.01 0.47
C VAL A 159 2.41 -1.67 0.48
N THR A 160 1.58 -2.58 0.99
CA THR A 160 0.20 -2.28 1.38
C THR A 160 0.04 -2.30 2.89
N TYR A 161 -1.12 -1.86 3.40
CA TYR A 161 -1.40 -1.92 4.83
C TYR A 161 -2.77 -2.48 5.16
N VAL A 162 -2.92 -3.00 6.37
CA VAL A 162 -4.22 -3.33 6.99
C VAL A 162 -4.31 -2.69 8.36
N ILE A 163 -5.34 -1.86 8.55
CA ILE A 163 -5.58 -1.10 9.79
C ILE A 163 -6.98 -1.31 10.36
N ALA A 164 -7.93 -1.72 9.52
CA ALA A 164 -9.33 -1.89 9.91
C ALA A 164 -9.54 -3.24 10.61
N ASN A 165 -10.23 -3.21 11.75
CA ASN A 165 -10.61 -4.42 12.46
C ASN A 165 -11.92 -4.96 11.92
N PRO A 166 -12.10 -6.28 11.74
CA PRO A 166 -13.41 -6.88 11.59
C PRO A 166 -14.19 -6.67 12.88
N ARG A 167 -15.51 -6.53 12.75
CA ARG A 167 -16.42 -6.37 13.89
C ARG A 167 -17.64 -7.26 13.71
N ALA A 168 -17.90 -8.12 14.68
CA ALA A 168 -19.15 -8.86 14.76
C ALA A 168 -20.23 -7.99 15.42
N ASP A 169 -19.87 -7.25 16.48
CA ASP A 169 -20.76 -6.33 17.19
C ASP A 169 -20.15 -4.92 17.21
N HIS A 170 -20.79 -3.99 16.49
CA HIS A 170 -20.33 -2.60 16.37
C HIS A 170 -20.54 -1.76 17.65
N SER A 171 -21.33 -2.23 18.61
CA SER A 171 -21.56 -1.57 19.90
C SER A 171 -20.47 -1.87 20.94
N LYS A 172 -19.61 -2.87 20.65
CA LYS A 172 -18.56 -3.34 21.56
C LYS A 172 -17.18 -2.86 21.13
N ASP A 173 -16.32 -2.61 22.12
CA ASP A 173 -14.90 -2.37 21.91
C ASP A 173 -14.20 -3.63 21.39
N VAL A 174 -12.96 -3.49 20.90
CA VAL A 174 -12.20 -4.61 20.33
C VAL A 174 -11.97 -5.75 21.33
N SER A 175 -11.74 -5.41 22.59
CA SER A 175 -11.54 -6.36 23.70
C SER A 175 -12.82 -7.02 24.20
N GLN A 176 -14.00 -6.55 23.77
CA GLN A 176 -15.31 -7.02 24.21
C GLN A 176 -16.02 -7.90 23.18
N GLN A 177 -15.39 -8.16 22.04
CA GLN A 177 -15.94 -9.08 21.04
C GLN A 177 -16.00 -10.50 21.62
N GLU A 178 -16.99 -11.30 21.19
CA GLU A 178 -17.19 -12.65 21.74
C GLU A 178 -16.05 -13.62 21.38
N ASP A 179 -15.43 -13.42 20.22
CA ASP A 179 -14.31 -14.23 19.75
C ASP A 179 -13.01 -13.40 19.85
N GLU A 180 -12.14 -13.82 20.76
CA GLU A 180 -10.82 -13.19 20.99
C GLU A 180 -9.91 -13.29 19.75
N THR A 181 -10.18 -14.22 18.82
CA THR A 181 -9.43 -14.39 17.58
C THR A 181 -9.98 -13.60 16.41
N LEU A 182 -11.08 -12.86 16.61
CA LEU A 182 -11.72 -12.08 15.56
C LEU A 182 -10.79 -10.99 15.02
N VAL A 183 -10.07 -10.28 15.91
CA VAL A 183 -9.21 -9.16 15.57
C VAL A 183 -7.75 -9.57 15.76
N ALA A 184 -6.90 -9.22 14.78
CA ALA A 184 -5.47 -9.49 14.88
C ALA A 184 -4.85 -8.85 16.13
N ALA A 185 -4.25 -9.69 16.95
CA ALA A 185 -3.62 -9.35 18.22
C ALA A 185 -2.29 -10.07 18.40
N ILE A 186 -1.42 -9.54 19.25
CA ILE A 186 -0.24 -10.26 19.74
C ILE A 186 -0.72 -11.34 20.69
N CYS A 187 -0.59 -12.61 20.32
CA CYS A 187 -0.98 -13.76 21.13
C CYS A 187 0.18 -14.41 21.86
N ASP A 188 1.40 -14.22 21.40
CA ASP A 188 2.63 -14.75 22.03
C ASP A 188 3.83 -13.91 21.65
N GLU A 189 4.91 -13.98 22.45
CA GLU A 189 6.18 -13.31 22.19
C GLU A 189 7.35 -14.08 22.82
N ASP A 190 8.49 -14.03 22.16
CA ASP A 190 9.75 -14.63 22.64
C ASP A 190 10.97 -13.80 22.19
N SER A 191 12.17 -14.35 22.39
CA SER A 191 13.43 -13.67 22.00
C SER A 191 13.55 -13.41 20.49
N GLN A 192 12.73 -14.06 19.65
CA GLN A 192 12.80 -13.93 18.20
C GLN A 192 11.82 -12.87 17.65
N GLY A 193 10.73 -12.60 18.37
CA GLY A 193 9.71 -11.67 17.90
C GLY A 193 8.35 -11.87 18.54
N ILE A 194 7.32 -11.29 17.92
CA ILE A 194 5.92 -11.45 18.30
C ILE A 194 5.22 -12.49 17.42
N THR A 195 4.16 -13.09 17.93
CA THR A 195 3.25 -13.95 17.17
C THR A 195 1.88 -13.27 17.10
N ILE A 196 1.35 -13.12 15.88
CA ILE A 196 0.06 -12.48 15.62
C ILE A 196 -0.96 -13.55 15.25
N ASN A 197 -2.15 -13.49 15.87
CA ASN A 197 -3.30 -14.31 15.52
C ASN A 197 -4.54 -13.43 15.33
N GLY A 198 -5.50 -13.84 14.48
CA GLY A 198 -6.75 -13.13 14.22
C GLY A 198 -6.83 -12.54 12.81
N ALA A 199 -7.65 -11.51 12.62
CA ALA A 199 -7.90 -10.93 11.31
C ALA A 199 -7.83 -9.40 11.27
N LYS A 200 -7.52 -8.89 10.08
CA LYS A 200 -7.73 -7.49 9.66
C LYS A 200 -8.48 -7.48 8.35
N MET A 201 -9.21 -6.40 8.07
CA MET A 201 -9.98 -6.25 6.84
C MET A 201 -9.58 -5.01 6.06
N LEU A 202 -10.09 -4.91 4.82
CA LEU A 202 -9.77 -3.84 3.88
C LEU A 202 -8.27 -3.78 3.52
N GLY A 203 -7.66 -4.97 3.35
CA GLY A 203 -6.33 -5.10 2.77
C GLY A 203 -6.36 -4.82 1.27
N THR A 204 -6.54 -3.54 0.91
CA THR A 204 -6.55 -3.12 -0.50
C THR A 204 -5.20 -3.38 -1.13
N SER A 205 -5.19 -3.98 -2.31
CA SER A 205 -3.98 -4.38 -3.03
C SER A 205 -3.16 -5.52 -2.39
N ALA A 206 -3.68 -6.22 -1.37
CA ALA A 206 -2.92 -7.27 -0.68
C ALA A 206 -2.50 -8.43 -1.61
N VAL A 207 -3.32 -8.76 -2.62
CA VAL A 207 -2.97 -9.79 -3.61
C VAL A 207 -1.76 -9.40 -4.44
N ILE A 208 -1.56 -8.10 -4.69
CA ILE A 208 -0.61 -7.55 -5.66
C ILE A 208 0.58 -6.81 -5.04
N ALA A 209 0.59 -6.61 -3.71
CA ALA A 209 1.71 -5.97 -3.00
C ALA A 209 2.83 -6.98 -2.67
N ASP A 210 4.05 -6.50 -2.44
CA ASP A 210 5.18 -7.31 -1.97
C ASP A 210 5.14 -7.51 -0.45
N GLU A 211 4.81 -6.44 0.29
CA GLU A 211 4.91 -6.37 1.75
C GLU A 211 3.59 -5.87 2.36
N LEU A 212 3.32 -6.31 3.59
CA LEU A 212 2.18 -5.90 4.40
C LEU A 212 2.67 -5.13 5.63
N LEU A 213 2.16 -3.91 5.82
CA LEU A 213 2.20 -3.20 7.09
C LEU A 213 0.90 -3.46 7.85
N VAL A 214 0.96 -4.07 9.02
CA VAL A 214 -0.19 -4.30 9.89
C VAL A 214 -0.12 -3.39 11.11
N THR A 215 -1.23 -2.69 11.38
CA THR A 215 -1.34 -1.82 12.57
C THR A 215 -2.81 -1.61 12.94
N THR A 216 -3.08 -0.79 13.94
CA THR A 216 -4.43 -0.41 14.35
C THR A 216 -4.61 1.10 14.20
N GLY A 217 -5.62 1.51 13.43
CA GLY A 217 -5.95 2.93 13.22
C GLY A 217 -7.02 3.46 14.19
N ALA A 218 -7.79 2.59 14.84
CA ALA A 218 -8.79 2.97 15.81
C ALA A 218 -8.14 3.30 17.16
N PRO A 219 -8.68 4.26 17.93
CA PRO A 219 -8.26 4.49 19.31
C PRO A 219 -8.41 3.21 20.14
N LEU A 220 -7.40 2.89 20.92
CA LEU A 220 -7.38 1.76 21.85
C LEU A 220 -7.45 2.27 23.30
N LYS A 221 -8.03 1.48 24.18
CA LYS A 221 -8.20 1.76 25.60
C LYS A 221 -7.15 1.02 26.43
N PRO A 222 -6.90 1.44 27.68
CA PRO A 222 -6.13 0.64 28.63
C PRO A 222 -6.73 -0.76 28.78
N GLY A 223 -5.91 -1.81 28.70
CA GLY A 223 -6.32 -3.21 28.65
C GLY A 223 -6.41 -3.78 27.21
N GLU A 224 -6.19 -2.95 26.19
CA GLU A 224 -6.19 -3.35 24.77
C GLU A 224 -4.79 -3.36 24.15
N GLU A 225 -3.74 -3.43 24.97
CA GLU A 225 -2.33 -3.34 24.54
C GLU A 225 -1.94 -4.44 23.55
N MET A 226 -2.56 -5.63 23.62
CA MET A 226 -2.32 -6.72 22.66
C MET A 226 -2.71 -6.37 21.22
N TYR A 227 -3.61 -5.40 21.03
CA TYR A 227 -4.03 -4.89 19.72
C TYR A 227 -3.21 -3.66 19.28
N ALA A 228 -2.37 -3.11 20.19
CA ALA A 228 -1.57 -1.91 19.97
C ALA A 228 -0.20 -2.26 19.41
N PHE A 229 -0.13 -2.60 18.15
CA PHE A 229 1.14 -2.90 17.48
C PHE A 229 1.20 -2.35 16.06
N SER A 230 2.42 -2.17 15.57
CA SER A 230 2.72 -1.87 14.17
C SER A 230 3.89 -2.74 13.74
N ALA A 231 3.69 -3.52 12.70
CA ALA A 231 4.68 -4.50 12.22
C ALA A 231 4.57 -4.67 10.71
N ALA A 232 5.66 -5.11 10.08
CA ALA A 232 5.67 -5.37 8.65
C ALA A 232 6.21 -6.77 8.33
N MET A 233 5.72 -7.34 7.23
CA MET A 233 6.11 -8.68 6.79
C MET A 233 5.88 -8.89 5.29
N PRO A 234 6.63 -9.77 4.63
CA PRO A 234 6.35 -10.22 3.27
C PRO A 234 4.95 -10.85 3.14
N MET A 235 4.28 -10.64 2.00
CA MET A 235 2.96 -11.25 1.74
C MET A 235 3.01 -12.79 1.75
N ALA A 236 4.18 -13.40 1.50
CA ALA A 236 4.39 -14.85 1.55
C ALA A 236 4.74 -15.40 2.94
N THR A 237 4.58 -14.58 4.01
CA THR A 237 4.88 -15.03 5.38
C THR A 237 4.02 -16.23 5.76
N LYS A 238 4.66 -17.26 6.34
CA LYS A 238 3.96 -18.47 6.77
C LYS A 238 2.85 -18.12 7.78
N GLY A 239 1.65 -18.65 7.55
CA GLY A 239 0.46 -18.40 8.38
C GLY A 239 -0.36 -17.20 7.94
N LEU A 240 0.17 -16.33 7.06
CA LEU A 240 -0.58 -15.23 6.47
C LEU A 240 -1.48 -15.77 5.34
N LYS A 241 -2.79 -15.48 5.41
CA LYS A 241 -3.76 -15.89 4.39
C LYS A 241 -4.50 -14.67 3.86
N ILE A 242 -4.60 -14.54 2.56
CA ILE A 242 -5.23 -13.42 1.85
C ILE A 242 -6.56 -13.92 1.29
N LEU A 243 -7.67 -13.33 1.74
CA LEU A 243 -9.01 -13.66 1.28
C LEU A 243 -9.58 -12.45 0.52
N PRO A 244 -9.30 -12.35 -0.80
CA PRO A 244 -9.80 -11.24 -1.61
C PRO A 244 -11.31 -11.33 -1.80
N ARG A 245 -11.95 -10.15 -1.95
CA ARG A 245 -13.33 -10.07 -2.42
C ARG A 245 -13.44 -10.58 -3.86
N LYS A 246 -14.66 -10.82 -4.31
CA LYS A 246 -14.94 -11.10 -5.72
C LYS A 246 -14.26 -10.07 -6.62
N SER A 247 -13.55 -10.56 -7.63
CA SER A 247 -12.84 -9.73 -8.59
C SER A 247 -13.81 -9.07 -9.59
N TYR A 248 -13.66 -7.76 -9.77
CA TYR A 248 -14.35 -7.04 -10.84
C TYR A 248 -13.72 -7.35 -12.21
N GLU A 249 -12.42 -7.62 -12.26
CA GLU A 249 -11.72 -8.06 -13.47
C GLU A 249 -12.31 -9.37 -14.01
N ALA A 250 -12.39 -10.40 -13.16
CA ALA A 250 -12.96 -11.70 -13.54
C ALA A 250 -14.46 -11.63 -13.88
N SER A 251 -15.17 -10.62 -13.36
CA SER A 251 -16.61 -10.42 -13.60
C SER A 251 -16.89 -9.52 -14.80
N ALA A 252 -15.86 -8.95 -15.43
CA ALA A 252 -16.00 -8.08 -16.60
C ALA A 252 -16.53 -8.89 -17.80
N VAL A 253 -17.62 -8.42 -18.42
CA VAL A 253 -18.21 -9.06 -19.60
C VAL A 253 -17.30 -8.86 -20.82
N SER A 254 -16.79 -7.64 -20.97
CA SER A 254 -15.81 -7.28 -22.00
C SER A 254 -15.05 -6.04 -21.59
N GLN A 255 -13.91 -5.78 -22.23
CA GLN A 255 -13.17 -4.54 -22.04
C GLN A 255 -13.97 -3.30 -22.51
N PHE A 256 -14.86 -3.46 -23.49
CA PHE A 256 -15.72 -2.39 -23.97
C PHE A 256 -16.76 -2.00 -22.91
N ASP A 257 -17.41 -2.98 -22.26
CA ASP A 257 -18.44 -2.72 -21.24
C ASP A 257 -17.84 -2.33 -19.87
N ASN A 258 -16.65 -2.83 -19.58
CA ASN A 258 -15.96 -2.67 -18.30
C ASN A 258 -14.54 -2.11 -18.46
N PRO A 259 -14.34 -0.95 -19.13
CA PRO A 259 -13.00 -0.51 -19.57
C PRO A 259 -12.05 -0.18 -18.40
N LEU A 260 -12.58 0.25 -17.26
CA LEU A 260 -11.78 0.58 -16.08
C LEU A 260 -11.64 -0.62 -15.14
N SER A 261 -12.74 -1.25 -14.74
CA SER A 261 -12.72 -2.32 -13.74
C SER A 261 -12.04 -3.60 -14.22
N SER A 262 -11.95 -3.83 -15.54
CA SER A 262 -11.18 -4.95 -16.10
C SER A 262 -9.66 -4.84 -15.96
N HIS A 263 -9.13 -3.65 -15.61
CA HIS A 263 -7.69 -3.38 -15.51
C HIS A 263 -7.27 -2.69 -14.21
N LEU A 264 -8.19 -1.97 -13.55
CA LEU A 264 -7.90 -1.10 -12.43
C LEU A 264 -8.55 -1.61 -11.14
N ASP A 265 -8.71 -2.92 -11.01
CA ASP A 265 -9.25 -3.56 -9.80
C ASP A 265 -8.14 -3.76 -8.76
N GLU A 266 -7.96 -2.79 -7.87
CA GLU A 266 -6.98 -2.90 -6.78
C GLU A 266 -7.39 -3.89 -5.67
N ASN A 267 -8.55 -4.52 -5.78
CA ASN A 267 -9.12 -5.56 -4.93
C ASN A 267 -8.84 -5.42 -3.42
N ASP A 268 -9.88 -5.61 -2.62
CA ASP A 268 -9.77 -5.62 -1.17
C ASP A 268 -9.76 -7.06 -0.64
N ALA A 269 -9.07 -7.29 0.46
CA ALA A 269 -8.99 -8.59 1.10
C ALA A 269 -9.20 -8.52 2.60
N ILE A 270 -9.70 -9.61 3.17
CA ILE A 270 -9.49 -9.93 4.58
C ILE A 270 -8.14 -10.62 4.69
N ILE A 271 -7.36 -10.22 5.67
CA ILE A 271 -6.07 -10.83 5.99
C ILE A 271 -6.22 -11.62 7.29
N LEU A 272 -6.00 -12.92 7.20
CA LEU A 272 -5.98 -13.81 8.36
C LEU A 272 -4.54 -14.09 8.78
N PHE A 273 -4.29 -13.93 10.06
CA PHE A 273 -3.03 -14.25 10.72
C PHE A 273 -3.24 -15.54 11.52
N ASP A 274 -2.68 -16.62 11.05
CA ASP A 274 -2.72 -17.94 11.70
C ASP A 274 -1.38 -18.21 12.35
N ASN A 275 -1.19 -17.70 13.56
CA ASN A 275 0.04 -17.76 14.33
C ASN A 275 1.26 -17.25 13.53
N VAL A 276 1.12 -16.05 12.95
CA VAL A 276 2.16 -15.43 12.14
C VAL A 276 3.27 -14.90 13.02
N LYS A 277 4.48 -15.44 12.88
CA LYS A 277 5.68 -14.97 13.58
C LYS A 277 6.30 -13.79 12.87
N VAL A 278 6.50 -12.68 13.60
CA VAL A 278 7.12 -11.45 13.10
C VAL A 278 8.36 -11.15 13.94
N PRO A 279 9.55 -11.09 13.34
CA PRO A 279 10.78 -10.83 14.08
C PRO A 279 10.85 -9.40 14.59
N TRP A 280 11.61 -9.17 15.67
CA TRP A 280 11.69 -7.89 16.36
C TRP A 280 12.18 -6.74 15.49
N ASP A 281 13.01 -6.98 14.48
CA ASP A 281 13.47 -5.98 13.51
C ASP A 281 12.40 -5.54 12.49
N ARG A 282 11.22 -6.17 12.55
CA ARG A 282 10.03 -5.84 11.76
C ARG A 282 8.86 -5.33 12.61
N VAL A 283 9.08 -5.08 13.91
CA VAL A 283 8.07 -4.54 14.86
C VAL A 283 8.44 -3.11 15.22
N PHE A 284 7.56 -2.16 14.91
CA PHE A 284 7.78 -0.72 15.08
C PHE A 284 7.07 -0.16 16.31
N VAL A 285 5.90 -0.71 16.65
CA VAL A 285 5.14 -0.42 17.88
C VAL A 285 4.81 -1.75 18.54
N HIS A 286 5.02 -1.82 19.85
CA HIS A 286 4.80 -3.03 20.64
C HIS A 286 4.03 -2.70 21.91
N LYS A 287 2.77 -3.12 21.98
CA LYS A 287 1.87 -3.01 23.14
C LYS A 287 1.80 -1.59 23.75
N ASP A 288 1.83 -0.56 22.88
CA ASP A 288 1.74 0.83 23.28
C ASP A 288 0.61 1.52 22.53
N THR A 289 -0.49 1.79 23.23
CA THR A 289 -1.71 2.38 22.66
C THR A 289 -1.52 3.85 22.27
N GLU A 290 -0.65 4.58 22.95
CA GLU A 290 -0.33 5.98 22.66
C GLU A 290 0.49 6.08 21.38
N ILE A 291 1.60 5.36 21.29
CA ILE A 291 2.47 5.37 20.09
C ILE A 291 1.75 4.77 18.88
N CYS A 292 0.91 3.75 19.07
CA CYS A 292 0.09 3.17 18.01
C CYS A 292 -0.81 4.22 17.33
N ARG A 293 -1.31 5.20 18.08
CA ARG A 293 -2.04 6.36 17.56
C ARG A 293 -1.09 7.43 17.02
N ALA A 294 -0.07 7.80 17.81
CA ALA A 294 0.86 8.88 17.52
C ALA A 294 1.63 8.70 16.22
N GLN A 295 1.88 7.45 15.80
CA GLN A 295 2.52 7.14 14.51
C GLN A 295 1.82 7.78 13.30
N PHE A 296 0.51 8.07 13.40
CA PHE A 296 -0.26 8.72 12.33
C PHE A 296 -0.59 10.19 12.65
N THR A 297 -0.77 10.55 13.92
CA THR A 297 -1.22 11.89 14.33
C THR A 297 -0.08 12.84 14.61
N ASP A 298 1.05 12.34 15.13
CA ASP A 298 2.18 13.15 15.59
C ASP A 298 3.37 13.10 14.62
N THR A 299 3.29 12.24 13.60
CA THR A 299 4.22 12.22 12.47
C THR A 299 3.56 12.83 11.22
N PRO A 300 4.32 13.19 10.18
CA PRO A 300 3.78 13.58 8.89
C PRO A 300 3.05 12.47 8.10
N ALA A 301 2.95 11.22 8.63
CA ALA A 301 2.43 10.06 7.90
C ALA A 301 1.05 10.30 7.30
N HIS A 302 0.08 10.77 8.11
CA HIS A 302 -1.27 11.02 7.64
C HIS A 302 -1.34 12.16 6.61
N MET A 303 -0.60 13.24 6.82
CA MET A 303 -0.56 14.36 5.87
C MET A 303 0.06 13.93 4.53
N TYR A 304 1.16 13.16 4.58
CA TYR A 304 1.88 12.73 3.39
C TYR A 304 1.07 11.72 2.56
N GLN A 305 0.34 10.82 3.26
CA GLN A 305 -0.59 9.90 2.65
C GLN A 305 -1.79 10.64 2.00
N ASN A 306 -2.37 11.62 2.70
CA ASN A 306 -3.45 12.43 2.14
C ASN A 306 -2.97 13.29 0.96
N TYR A 307 -1.76 13.80 0.99
CA TYR A 307 -1.16 14.51 -0.13
C TYR A 307 -1.13 13.62 -1.41
N GLN A 308 -0.69 12.37 -1.28
CA GLN A 308 -0.75 11.40 -2.37
C GLN A 308 -2.20 11.18 -2.85
N ALA A 309 -3.14 10.98 -1.91
CA ALA A 309 -4.55 10.75 -2.24
C ALA A 309 -5.19 11.94 -2.96
N GLN A 310 -4.87 13.19 -2.57
CA GLN A 310 -5.36 14.40 -3.22
C GLN A 310 -4.82 14.56 -4.65
N ILE A 311 -3.56 14.22 -4.90
CA ILE A 311 -3.00 14.22 -6.26
C ILE A 311 -3.76 13.24 -7.15
N ARG A 312 -4.02 12.03 -6.67
CA ARG A 312 -4.82 11.04 -7.43
C ARG A 312 -6.26 11.48 -7.64
N MET A 313 -6.87 12.11 -6.63
CA MET A 313 -8.21 12.69 -6.76
C MET A 313 -8.24 13.77 -7.83
N MET A 314 -7.24 14.66 -7.86
CA MET A 314 -7.14 15.70 -8.89
C MET A 314 -7.09 15.10 -10.30
N VAL A 315 -6.27 14.07 -10.52
CA VAL A 315 -6.19 13.39 -11.82
C VAL A 315 -7.52 12.72 -12.17
N LYS A 316 -8.14 12.03 -11.20
CA LYS A 316 -9.45 11.39 -11.39
C LYS A 316 -10.54 12.41 -11.75
N MET A 317 -10.58 13.56 -11.08
CA MET A 317 -11.55 14.61 -11.37
C MET A 317 -11.36 15.18 -12.78
N ARG A 318 -10.11 15.38 -13.23
CA ARG A 318 -9.83 15.80 -14.62
C ARG A 318 -10.35 14.77 -15.63
N PHE A 319 -10.13 13.48 -15.39
CA PHE A 319 -10.65 12.40 -16.22
C PHE A 319 -12.18 12.42 -16.27
N LEU A 320 -12.85 12.49 -15.10
CA LEU A 320 -14.31 12.49 -15.01
C LEU A 320 -14.93 13.73 -15.65
N LEU A 321 -14.31 14.90 -15.51
CA LEU A 321 -14.75 16.12 -16.17
C LEU A 321 -14.63 16.01 -17.69
N GLY A 322 -13.51 15.47 -18.19
CA GLY A 322 -13.32 15.20 -19.61
C GLY A 322 -14.37 14.23 -20.17
N LEU A 323 -14.71 13.19 -19.41
CA LEU A 323 -15.75 12.22 -19.77
C LEU A 323 -17.14 12.89 -19.79
N ALA A 324 -17.48 13.66 -18.76
CA ALA A 324 -18.76 14.41 -18.70
C ALA A 324 -18.90 15.37 -19.88
N ARG A 325 -17.83 16.11 -20.20
CA ARG A 325 -17.79 16.99 -21.38
C ARG A 325 -18.04 16.20 -22.66
N LYS A 326 -17.37 15.05 -22.82
CA LYS A 326 -17.51 14.21 -24.02
C LYS A 326 -18.93 13.67 -24.18
N ILE A 327 -19.58 13.27 -23.09
CA ILE A 327 -20.98 12.87 -23.08
C ILE A 327 -21.89 14.03 -23.52
N ALA A 328 -21.68 15.24 -22.99
CA ALA A 328 -22.44 16.42 -23.33
C ALA A 328 -22.27 16.80 -24.82
N GLU A 329 -21.06 16.69 -25.38
CA GLU A 329 -20.79 16.88 -26.81
C GLU A 329 -21.55 15.84 -27.65
N THR A 330 -21.47 14.57 -27.30
CA THR A 330 -22.09 13.47 -28.02
C THR A 330 -23.63 13.58 -28.06
N ASN A 331 -24.22 14.07 -26.95
CA ASN A 331 -25.66 14.30 -26.85
C ASN A 331 -26.11 15.65 -27.43
N GLY A 332 -25.21 16.49 -27.93
CA GLY A 332 -25.52 17.78 -28.49
C GLY A 332 -26.01 18.86 -27.48
N ILE A 333 -25.73 18.64 -26.18
CA ILE A 333 -26.23 19.53 -25.10
C ILE A 333 -25.15 20.46 -24.54
N LEU A 334 -23.92 20.45 -25.06
CA LEU A 334 -22.80 21.23 -24.52
C LEU A 334 -23.06 22.74 -24.52
N SER A 335 -23.86 23.26 -25.49
CA SER A 335 -24.20 24.66 -25.60
C SER A 335 -25.37 25.12 -24.69
N ILE A 336 -26.01 24.20 -23.98
CA ILE A 336 -27.05 24.55 -23.00
C ILE A 336 -26.38 25.28 -21.82
N PRO A 337 -26.83 26.48 -21.45
CA PRO A 337 -26.17 27.33 -20.46
C PRO A 337 -25.93 26.63 -19.10
N GLU A 338 -26.91 25.87 -18.61
CA GLU A 338 -26.80 25.13 -17.35
C GLU A 338 -25.74 24.03 -17.41
N VAL A 339 -25.64 23.32 -18.55
CA VAL A 339 -24.62 22.28 -18.77
C VAL A 339 -23.24 22.91 -18.85
N ALA A 340 -23.10 23.97 -19.67
CA ALA A 340 -21.84 24.69 -19.81
C ALA A 340 -21.39 25.32 -18.48
N GLY A 341 -22.33 25.93 -17.74
CA GLY A 341 -22.07 26.51 -16.42
C GLY A 341 -21.61 25.45 -15.39
N THR A 342 -22.26 24.29 -15.34
CA THR A 342 -21.89 23.19 -14.43
C THR A 342 -20.51 22.65 -14.77
N LEU A 343 -20.22 22.41 -16.05
CA LEU A 343 -18.88 21.92 -16.47
C LEU A 343 -17.79 22.96 -16.17
N GLY A 344 -18.09 24.27 -16.37
CA GLY A 344 -17.16 25.36 -16.03
C GLY A 344 -16.92 25.50 -14.53
N TYR A 345 -17.95 25.25 -13.70
CA TYR A 345 -17.78 25.24 -12.23
C TYR A 345 -16.91 24.08 -11.72
N LEU A 346 -16.98 22.93 -12.39
CA LEU A 346 -16.18 21.75 -12.04
C LEU A 346 -14.73 21.80 -12.56
N ALA A 347 -14.43 22.67 -13.53
CA ALA A 347 -13.11 22.84 -14.12
C ALA A 347 -12.19 23.74 -13.30
#